data_60a5b8b2897293ba8fc693ef9608fe45
#
_entry.id   60a5b8b2897293ba8fc693ef9608fe45
#
_cell.length_a   1.000
_cell.length_b   1.000
_cell.length_c   1.000
_cell.angle_alpha   90.00
_cell.angle_beta   90.00
_cell.angle_gamma   90.00
#
_symmetry.space_group_name_H-M   'P 1'
#
loop_
_entity.id
_entity.type
_entity.pdbx_description
1 polymer ?
#
loop_
_entity_poly.entity_id
_entity_poly.type
_entity_poly.pdbx_seq_one_letter_code
_entity_poly.pdbx_strand_id
1 'polypeptide(L)'
;MLKWREDYYVGAGIKDAAKTQKRIDAGKIAIGVYLVTLSENPGNLLEIVPSYMLIQKSCYVRCPEIIGMAKGKDEAIDMAVDIVKNIYGETGAFQVKEYFKNR
;
A
#
# COMPACT_ATOMS: atom_id res chain seq x y z
N MET A 1 -9.54 1.26 -12.42
CA MET A 1 -9.64 0.38 -11.26
C MET A 1 -8.31 0.32 -10.52
N LEU A 2 -8.35 0.29 -9.21
CA LEU A 2 -7.12 0.23 -8.42
C LEU A 2 -6.41 -1.11 -8.61
N LYS A 3 -5.09 -1.08 -8.51
CA LYS A 3 -4.27 -2.27 -8.63
C LYS A 3 -3.89 -2.77 -7.25
N TRP A 4 -4.54 -3.80 -6.78
CA TRP A 4 -4.25 -4.44 -5.51
C TRP A 4 -3.39 -5.67 -5.74
N ARG A 5 -2.32 -5.78 -4.95
CA ARG A 5 -1.58 -7.04 -4.96
C ARG A 5 -2.45 -8.12 -4.32
N GLU A 6 -2.45 -9.31 -4.89
CA GLU A 6 -3.33 -10.39 -4.44
C GLU A 6 -3.14 -10.73 -2.96
N ASP A 7 -1.88 -10.76 -2.51
CA ASP A 7 -1.53 -11.09 -1.13
C ASP A 7 -1.01 -9.85 -0.37
N TYR A 8 -1.71 -8.73 -0.52
CA TYR A 8 -1.26 -7.50 0.13
C TYR A 8 -1.23 -7.64 1.66
N TYR A 9 -0.35 -6.87 2.28
CA TYR A 9 -0.21 -6.87 3.73
C TYR A 9 -1.40 -6.16 4.38
N VAL A 10 -1.84 -6.68 5.53
CA VAL A 10 -2.97 -6.10 6.26
C VAL A 10 -2.51 -5.80 7.69
N GLY A 11 -2.61 -4.55 8.10
CA GLY A 11 -2.25 -4.12 9.43
C GLY A 11 -3.23 -4.63 10.49
N ALA A 12 -2.75 -4.77 11.71
CA ALA A 12 -3.54 -5.30 12.82
C ALA A 12 -4.77 -4.44 13.12
N GLY A 13 -4.73 -3.15 12.79
CA GLY A 13 -5.86 -2.25 13.01
C GLY A 13 -6.98 -2.37 11.98
N ILE A 14 -6.78 -3.13 10.92
CA ILE A 14 -7.80 -3.35 9.89
C ILE A 14 -8.61 -4.58 10.28
N LYS A 15 -9.90 -4.39 10.54
CA LYS A 15 -10.77 -5.49 11.00
C LYS A 15 -11.30 -6.35 9.87
N ASP A 16 -11.62 -5.73 8.74
CA ASP A 16 -12.19 -6.42 7.59
C ASP A 16 -11.58 -5.84 6.33
N ALA A 17 -10.50 -6.46 5.85
CA ALA A 17 -9.76 -5.97 4.70
C ALA A 17 -10.59 -6.02 3.42
N ALA A 18 -11.35 -7.08 3.21
CA ALA A 18 -12.15 -7.22 1.99
C ALA A 18 -13.21 -6.13 1.89
N LYS A 19 -13.89 -5.84 2.98
CA LYS A 19 -14.90 -4.79 3.02
C LYS A 19 -14.27 -3.41 2.82
N THR A 20 -13.13 -3.17 3.46
CA THR A 20 -12.40 -1.91 3.32
C THR A 20 -11.94 -1.72 1.88
N GLN A 21 -11.41 -2.76 1.26
CA GLN A 21 -11.00 -2.72 -0.14
C GLN A 21 -12.15 -2.34 -1.04
N LYS A 22 -13.32 -2.94 -0.84
CA LYS A 22 -14.51 -2.63 -1.65
C LYS A 22 -14.91 -1.16 -1.54
N ARG A 23 -14.84 -0.60 -0.33
CA ARG A 23 -15.14 0.82 -0.13
C ARG A 23 -14.18 1.70 -0.90
N ILE A 24 -12.89 1.41 -0.81
CA ILE A 24 -11.86 2.20 -1.50
C ILE A 24 -12.02 2.07 -3.01
N ASP A 25 -12.26 0.86 -3.51
CA ASP A 25 -12.48 0.64 -4.94
C ASP A 25 -13.70 1.40 -5.46
N ALA A 26 -14.70 1.58 -4.62
CA ALA A 26 -15.92 2.31 -4.98
C ALA A 26 -15.76 3.83 -4.85
N GLY A 27 -14.58 4.32 -4.49
CA GLY A 27 -14.33 5.75 -4.30
C GLY A 27 -14.96 6.30 -3.03
N LYS A 28 -15.27 5.45 -2.06
CA LYS A 28 -15.88 5.86 -0.80
C LYS A 28 -14.82 6.06 0.28
N ILE A 29 -15.17 6.83 1.30
CA ILE A 29 -14.27 7.10 2.42
C ILE A 29 -14.07 5.84 3.25
N ALA A 30 -12.79 5.54 3.55
CA ALA A 30 -12.40 4.53 4.53
C ALA A 30 -11.61 5.26 5.61
N ILE A 31 -12.30 5.64 6.69
CA ILE A 31 -11.75 6.54 7.72
C ILE A 31 -10.51 5.94 8.37
N GLY A 32 -9.44 6.75 8.40
CA GLY A 32 -8.21 6.37 9.08
C GLY A 32 -7.39 5.29 8.38
N VAL A 33 -7.79 4.89 7.17
CA VAL A 33 -7.06 3.85 6.43
C VAL A 33 -5.99 4.49 5.54
N TYR A 34 -4.78 3.95 5.64
CA TYR A 34 -3.63 4.34 4.83
C TYR A 34 -3.19 3.16 4.00
N LEU A 35 -2.70 3.44 2.80
CA LEU A 35 -2.24 2.42 1.87
C LEU A 35 -0.74 2.51 1.69
N VAL A 36 -0.08 1.36 1.62
CA VAL A 36 1.33 1.26 1.26
C VAL A 36 1.39 0.82 -0.19
N THR A 37 2.05 1.60 -1.02
CA THR A 37 2.11 1.34 -2.46
C THR A 37 3.54 1.30 -2.95
N LEU A 38 3.73 0.70 -4.13
CA LEU A 38 4.98 0.86 -4.85
C LEU A 38 5.12 2.33 -5.24
N SER A 39 6.34 2.79 -5.45
CA SER A 39 6.59 4.18 -5.84
C SER A 39 7.00 4.27 -7.29
N GLU A 40 6.45 5.26 -7.99
CA GLU A 40 6.90 5.61 -9.34
C GLU A 40 8.10 6.55 -9.30
N ASN A 41 8.38 7.12 -8.13
CA ASN A 41 9.51 8.01 -7.92
C ASN A 41 10.76 7.18 -7.60
N PRO A 42 11.81 7.24 -8.43
CA PRO A 42 13.01 6.42 -8.20
C PRO A 42 13.73 6.74 -6.89
N GLY A 43 13.47 7.91 -6.29
CA GLY A 43 14.04 8.27 -5.00
C GLY A 43 13.35 7.62 -3.80
N ASN A 44 12.18 6.99 -3.99
CA ASN A 44 11.42 6.40 -2.91
C ASN A 44 11.30 4.89 -3.11
N LEU A 45 11.43 4.13 -2.02
CA LEU A 45 11.24 2.67 -2.06
C LEU A 45 9.76 2.32 -2.09
N LEU A 46 8.98 2.93 -1.21
CA LEU A 46 7.54 2.75 -1.11
C LEU A 46 6.89 4.10 -0.84
N GLU A 47 5.58 4.17 -1.02
CA GLU A 47 4.83 5.38 -0.68
C GLU A 47 3.68 5.03 0.25
N ILE A 48 3.32 5.99 1.10
CA ILE A 48 2.19 5.87 2.00
C ILE A 48 1.14 6.88 1.54
N VAL A 49 -0.03 6.35 1.16
CA VAL A 49 -1.11 7.16 0.60
C VAL A 49 -2.32 7.09 1.51
N PRO A 50 -2.78 8.22 2.06
CA PRO A 50 -4.05 8.21 2.78
C PRO A 50 -5.18 7.81 1.83
N SER A 51 -6.03 6.88 2.25
CA SER A 51 -7.08 6.38 1.36
C SER A 51 -8.05 7.47 0.89
N TYR A 52 -8.22 8.53 1.69
CA TYR A 52 -9.12 9.62 1.30
C TYR A 52 -8.66 10.35 0.03
N MET A 53 -7.38 10.28 -0.31
CA MET A 53 -6.89 10.90 -1.54
C MET A 53 -7.42 10.20 -2.78
N LEU A 54 -7.79 8.93 -2.67
CA LEU A 54 -8.30 8.15 -3.80
C LEU A 54 -9.75 8.48 -4.14
N ILE A 55 -10.39 9.35 -3.37
CA ILE A 55 -11.70 9.92 -3.73
C ILE A 55 -11.54 10.84 -4.93
N GLN A 56 -10.40 11.51 -5.06
CA GLN A 56 -10.09 12.31 -6.22
C GLN A 56 -9.77 11.41 -7.41
N LYS A 57 -10.47 11.62 -8.51
CA LYS A 57 -10.33 10.77 -9.69
C LYS A 57 -8.89 10.70 -10.21
N SER A 58 -8.18 11.83 -10.22
CA SER A 58 -6.79 11.86 -10.69
C SER A 58 -5.87 10.99 -9.86
N CYS A 59 -6.04 11.02 -8.54
CA CYS A 59 -5.26 10.18 -7.64
C CYS A 59 -5.63 8.70 -7.79
N TYR A 60 -6.91 8.42 -7.96
CA TYR A 60 -7.41 7.06 -8.15
C TYR A 60 -6.81 6.41 -9.39
N VAL A 61 -6.82 7.15 -10.51
CA VAL A 61 -6.33 6.64 -11.79
C VAL A 61 -4.82 6.42 -11.77
N ARG A 62 -4.08 7.26 -11.05
CA ARG A 62 -2.62 7.22 -11.01
C ARG A 62 -2.05 6.39 -9.87
N CYS A 63 -2.89 5.81 -9.05
CA CYS A 63 -2.41 5.07 -7.89
C CYS A 63 -1.55 3.88 -8.33
N PRO A 64 -0.30 3.78 -7.81
CA PRO A 64 0.53 2.61 -8.09
C PRO A 64 -0.04 1.35 -7.45
N GLU A 65 0.61 0.22 -7.67
CA GLU A 65 0.17 -1.05 -7.09
C GLU A 65 0.15 -0.95 -5.56
N ILE A 66 -0.99 -1.32 -4.97
CA ILE A 66 -1.18 -1.30 -3.52
C ILE A 66 -0.70 -2.63 -2.95
N ILE A 67 0.27 -2.56 -2.05
CA ILE A 67 0.87 -3.75 -1.45
C ILE A 67 0.56 -3.90 0.03
N GLY A 68 -0.11 -2.91 0.62
CA GLY A 68 -0.49 -2.99 2.04
C GLY A 68 -1.57 -2.02 2.40
N MET A 69 -2.27 -2.34 3.48
CA MET A 69 -3.36 -1.55 4.04
C MET A 69 -3.20 -1.49 5.55
N ALA A 70 -3.26 -0.31 6.12
CA ALA A 70 -3.05 -0.13 7.55
C ALA A 70 -4.05 0.87 8.13
N LYS A 71 -4.27 0.78 9.43
CA LYS A 71 -5.10 1.72 10.17
C LYS A 71 -4.21 2.75 10.84
N GLY A 72 -4.29 3.98 10.36
CA GLY A 72 -3.46 5.06 10.87
C GLY A 72 -2.09 5.14 10.20
N LYS A 73 -1.53 6.35 10.21
CA LYS A 73 -0.27 6.63 9.55
C LYS A 73 0.89 5.87 10.17
N ASP A 74 0.92 5.79 11.50
CA ASP A 74 2.02 5.12 12.21
C ASP A 74 2.09 3.63 11.88
N GLU A 75 0.92 2.97 11.84
CA GLU A 75 0.87 1.56 11.45
C GLU A 75 1.34 1.37 10.00
N ALA A 76 0.97 2.30 9.12
CA ALA A 76 1.41 2.25 7.72
C ALA A 76 2.92 2.42 7.60
N ILE A 77 3.51 3.34 8.38
CA ILE A 77 4.96 3.55 8.39
C ILE A 77 5.67 2.30 8.88
N ASP A 78 5.20 1.72 9.98
CA ASP A 78 5.78 0.49 10.53
C ASP A 78 5.70 -0.64 9.51
N MET A 79 4.57 -0.77 8.82
CA MET A 79 4.40 -1.78 7.78
C MET A 79 5.39 -1.58 6.64
N ALA A 80 5.56 -0.35 6.16
CA ALA A 80 6.50 -0.05 5.09
C ALA A 80 7.93 -0.40 5.49
N VAL A 81 8.31 -0.06 6.72
CA VAL A 81 9.65 -0.37 7.24
C VAL A 81 9.85 -1.89 7.29
N ASP A 82 8.86 -2.63 7.78
CA ASP A 82 8.95 -4.09 7.88
C ASP A 82 9.07 -4.73 6.49
N ILE A 83 8.31 -4.24 5.52
CA ILE A 83 8.38 -4.75 4.15
C ILE A 83 9.78 -4.55 3.58
N VAL A 84 10.33 -3.35 3.72
CA VAL A 84 11.68 -3.06 3.21
C VAL A 84 12.73 -3.90 3.91
N LYS A 85 12.63 -4.08 5.22
CA LYS A 85 13.55 -4.93 5.97
C LYS A 85 13.50 -6.38 5.51
N ASN A 86 12.30 -6.90 5.25
CA ASN A 86 12.14 -8.27 4.77
C ASN A 86 12.76 -8.45 3.39
N ILE A 87 12.58 -7.48 2.51
CA ILE A 87 13.15 -7.54 1.17
C ILE A 87 14.68 -7.52 1.25
N TYR A 88 15.24 -6.64 2.06
CA TYR A 88 16.68 -6.57 2.25
C TYR A 88 17.22 -7.87 2.85
N GLY A 89 16.53 -8.43 3.83
CA GLY A 89 16.93 -9.68 4.46
C GLY A 89 16.94 -10.87 3.51
N GLU A 90 16.03 -10.90 2.54
CA GLU A 90 15.93 -11.99 1.57
C GLU A 90 16.86 -11.81 0.38
N THR A 91 17.08 -10.57 -0.07
CA THR A 91 17.79 -10.31 -1.33
C THR A 91 19.13 -9.61 -1.15
N GLY A 92 19.37 -9.01 0.01
CA GLY A 92 20.57 -8.18 0.24
C GLY A 92 20.54 -6.85 -0.48
N ALA A 93 19.40 -6.44 -1.02
CA ALA A 93 19.26 -5.19 -1.78
C ALA A 93 17.90 -4.56 -1.51
N PHE A 94 17.77 -3.27 -1.91
CA PHE A 94 16.53 -2.51 -1.74
C PHE A 94 15.75 -2.38 -3.05
N GLN A 95 15.73 -3.43 -3.86
CA GLN A 95 15.03 -3.39 -5.15
C GLN A 95 13.59 -3.87 -4.98
N VAL A 96 12.78 -3.01 -4.43
CA VAL A 96 11.41 -3.32 -4.04
C VAL A 96 10.54 -3.70 -5.24
N LYS A 97 10.62 -2.93 -6.32
CA LYS A 97 9.80 -3.20 -7.51
C LYS A 97 10.12 -4.55 -8.12
N GLU A 98 11.42 -4.89 -8.22
CA GLU A 98 11.82 -6.18 -8.76
C GLU A 98 11.40 -7.33 -7.87
N TYR A 99 11.50 -7.15 -6.56
CA TYR A 99 11.07 -8.15 -5.60
C TYR A 99 9.60 -8.53 -5.83
N PHE A 100 8.73 -7.53 -5.90
CA PHE A 100 7.30 -7.77 -6.09
C PHE A 100 6.95 -8.24 -7.49
N LYS A 101 7.73 -7.83 -8.49
CA LYS A 101 7.53 -8.28 -9.86
C LYS A 101 7.82 -9.76 -10.03
N ASN A 102 8.83 -10.26 -9.34
CA ASN A 102 9.31 -11.64 -9.49
C ASN A 102 8.70 -12.62 -8.47
N ARG A 103 7.81 -12.14 -7.65
CA ARG A 103 7.23 -12.95 -6.59
C ARG A 103 5.93 -13.63 -6.98
#